data_0ed30553d7345c8c2581cf3a6cfbae37
#
_entry.id   0ed30553d7345c8c2581cf3a6cfbae37
#
_cell.length_a   1.000
_cell.length_b   1.000
_cell.length_c   1.000
_cell.angle_alpha   90.00
_cell.angle_beta   90.00
_cell.angle_gamma   90.00
#
_symmetry.space_group_name_H-M   'P 1'
#
loop_
_entity.id
_entity.type
_entity.pdbx_description
1 polymer ?
#
loop_
_entity_poly.entity_id
_entity_poly.type
_entity_poly.pdbx_seq_one_letter_code
_entity_poly.pdbx_strand_id
1 'polypeptide(L)'
;MDITGMVSASDVLALASTLAQGLNVLPQKLTIGTLASAGKSIVLTNGTSALLAVGASVATERTALIVRNDGDVQCVILPKNATDVDGGLPVEPGQMIRIDVSSTSIELYGRSIGYSCPVTVWEV
;
A
#
# COMPACT_ATOMS: atom_id res chain seq x y z
N MET A 1 -11.51 -35.24 19.55
CA MET A 1 -11.38 -34.99 18.95
C MET A 1 -11.70 -34.99 18.43
N ASP A 2 -11.77 -34.75 18.72
CA ASP A 2 -11.80 -34.75 18.19
C ASP A 2 -11.37 -34.66 17.66
N ILE A 3 -11.41 -34.77 17.63
CA ILE A 3 -10.90 -34.77 17.12
C ILE A 3 -10.56 -34.79 16.86
N THR A 4 -10.62 -35.10 17.19
CA THR A 4 -10.28 -35.04 17.07
C THR A 4 -9.68 -34.67 16.76
N GLY A 5 -9.53 -34.89 17.70
CA GLY A 5 -8.38 -34.16 17.57
C GLY A 5 -8.37 -33.73 16.36
N MET A 6 -9.01 -34.35 16.17
CA MET A 6 -9.16 -33.94 15.07
C MET A 6 -9.26 -32.56 14.96
N VAL A 7 -8.74 -32.06 13.95
CA VAL A 7 -8.72 -30.64 13.69
C VAL A 7 -10.12 -30.21 13.30
N SER A 8 -10.66 -29.27 14.03
CA SER A 8 -11.94 -28.68 13.70
C SER A 8 -11.78 -27.61 12.62
N ALA A 9 -12.89 -27.19 12.05
CA ALA A 9 -12.88 -26.08 11.11
C ALA A 9 -12.36 -24.80 11.74
N SER A 10 -12.68 -24.58 13.01
CA SER A 10 -12.14 -23.45 13.74
C SER A 10 -10.63 -23.49 13.85
N ASP A 11 -10.07 -24.67 14.10
CA ASP A 11 -8.63 -24.81 14.21
C ASP A 11 -7.95 -24.57 12.87
N VAL A 12 -8.55 -25.00 11.82
CA VAL A 12 -8.03 -24.76 10.48
C VAL A 12 -8.05 -23.27 10.15
N LEU A 13 -9.10 -22.58 10.50
CA LEU A 13 -9.19 -21.15 10.28
C LEU A 13 -8.16 -20.39 11.11
N ALA A 14 -7.98 -20.79 12.37
CA ALA A 14 -6.98 -20.15 13.22
C ALA A 14 -5.58 -20.35 12.67
N LEU A 15 -5.28 -21.54 12.18
CA LEU A 15 -3.98 -21.83 11.59
C LEU A 15 -3.78 -21.01 10.32
N ALA A 16 -4.78 -20.94 9.45
CA ALA A 16 -4.69 -20.16 8.23
C ALA A 16 -4.47 -18.67 8.53
N SER A 17 -5.16 -18.16 9.53
CA SER A 17 -4.98 -16.77 9.96
C SER A 17 -3.57 -16.52 10.48
N THR A 18 -3.04 -17.44 11.28
CA THR A 18 -1.68 -17.35 11.79
C THR A 18 -0.65 -17.38 10.66
N LEU A 19 -0.83 -18.25 9.71
CA LEU A 19 0.07 -18.31 8.56
C LEU A 19 0.02 -17.03 7.75
N ALA A 20 -1.16 -16.47 7.56
CA ALA A 20 -1.31 -15.22 6.84
C ALA A 20 -0.54 -14.10 7.53
N GLN A 21 -0.64 -14.03 8.85
CA GLN A 21 0.08 -13.03 9.62
C GLN A 21 1.58 -13.27 9.56
N GLY A 22 2.00 -14.51 9.63
CA GLY A 22 3.41 -14.86 9.56
C GLY A 22 4.05 -14.50 8.24
N LEU A 23 3.30 -14.57 7.17
CA LEU A 23 3.78 -14.17 5.86
C LEU A 23 3.80 -12.68 5.64
N ASN A 24 3.13 -11.95 6.51
CA ASN A 24 3.12 -10.50 6.51
C ASN A 24 2.60 -9.86 5.23
N VAL A 25 1.97 -10.60 4.37
CA VAL A 25 1.39 -10.03 3.17
C VAL A 25 -0.10 -10.19 3.13
N LEU A 26 -0.56 -11.24 3.71
CA LEU A 26 -1.94 -11.57 3.60
C LEU A 26 -2.88 -10.68 4.36
N PRO A 27 -2.46 -10.04 5.46
CA PRO A 27 -3.31 -9.07 6.11
C PRO A 27 -3.81 -8.00 5.16
N GLN A 28 -2.97 -7.60 4.23
CA GLN A 28 -3.39 -6.61 3.26
C GLN A 28 -4.43 -7.16 2.30
N LYS A 29 -4.38 -8.44 2.02
CA LYS A 29 -5.39 -9.06 1.19
C LYS A 29 -6.74 -9.10 1.86
N LEU A 30 -6.77 -9.14 3.17
CA LEU A 30 -8.02 -9.09 3.90
C LEU A 30 -8.71 -7.75 3.75
N THR A 31 -7.97 -6.73 3.38
CA THR A 31 -8.55 -5.40 3.19
C THR A 31 -9.08 -5.17 1.79
N ILE A 32 -8.85 -6.09 0.86
CA ILE A 32 -9.32 -5.93 -0.50
C ILE A 32 -10.83 -5.76 -0.56
N GLY A 33 -11.55 -6.50 0.26
CA GLY A 33 -12.99 -6.37 0.34
C GLY A 33 -13.48 -5.02 0.83
N THR A 34 -12.60 -4.23 1.43
CA THR A 34 -12.95 -2.90 1.93
C THR A 34 -12.43 -1.78 1.03
N LEU A 35 -11.75 -2.12 -0.06
CA LEU A 35 -11.31 -1.10 -1.00
C LEU A 35 -12.52 -0.43 -1.63
N ALA A 36 -12.49 0.89 -1.65
CA ALA A 36 -13.57 1.66 -2.25
C ALA A 36 -13.60 1.51 -3.77
N SER A 37 -12.45 1.22 -4.37
CA SER A 37 -12.31 1.09 -5.82
C SER A 37 -11.09 0.26 -6.15
N ALA A 38 -10.94 -0.09 -7.41
CA ALA A 38 -9.73 -0.72 -7.90
C ALA A 38 -8.54 0.22 -7.75
N GLY A 39 -7.36 -0.36 -7.75
CA GLY A 39 -6.13 0.43 -7.71
C GLY A 39 -5.97 1.29 -8.96
N LYS A 40 -5.24 2.37 -8.81
CA LYS A 40 -4.95 3.29 -9.91
C LYS A 40 -3.47 3.27 -10.22
N SER A 41 -3.16 3.20 -11.52
CA SER A 41 -1.79 3.32 -12.00
C SER A 41 -1.44 4.80 -12.13
N ILE A 42 -0.30 5.19 -11.58
CA ILE A 42 0.22 6.55 -11.64
C ILE A 42 1.66 6.46 -12.11
N VAL A 43 2.05 7.32 -13.04
CA VAL A 43 3.45 7.40 -13.47
C VAL A 43 4.13 8.52 -12.71
N LEU A 44 5.07 8.15 -11.84
CA LEU A 44 5.85 9.11 -11.08
C LEU A 44 7.02 9.62 -11.92
N THR A 45 7.35 10.88 -11.74
CA THR A 45 8.47 11.49 -12.44
C THR A 45 9.50 12.01 -11.45
N ASN A 46 10.70 12.27 -11.94
CA ASN A 46 11.78 12.74 -11.08
C ASN A 46 11.61 14.23 -10.67
N GLY A 47 11.01 15.02 -11.51
CA GLY A 47 10.96 16.47 -11.29
C GLY A 47 9.73 16.98 -10.57
N THR A 48 8.67 16.19 -10.50
CA THR A 48 7.38 16.65 -10.01
C THR A 48 6.74 15.61 -9.12
N SER A 49 6.21 16.06 -8.00
CA SER A 49 5.48 15.18 -7.08
C SER A 49 4.06 14.96 -7.58
N ALA A 50 3.60 13.72 -7.52
CA ALA A 50 2.24 13.36 -7.90
C ALA A 50 1.46 12.90 -6.67
N LEU A 51 0.22 13.33 -6.57
CA LEU A 51 -0.65 12.94 -5.46
C LEU A 51 -0.94 11.43 -5.52
N LEU A 52 -0.75 10.76 -4.41
CA LEU A 52 -1.02 9.33 -4.31
C LEU A 52 -2.47 9.12 -3.84
N ALA A 53 -3.36 9.02 -4.80
CA ALA A 53 -4.78 8.82 -4.57
C ALA A 53 -5.39 8.13 -5.78
N VAL A 54 -6.50 7.44 -5.57
CA VAL A 54 -7.21 6.78 -6.67
C VAL A 54 -7.99 7.80 -7.50
N GLY A 55 -8.57 8.80 -6.85
CA GLY A 55 -9.29 9.87 -7.53
C GLY A 55 -8.45 11.13 -7.70
N ALA A 56 -9.11 12.22 -8.03
CA ALA A 56 -8.45 13.52 -8.18
C ALA A 56 -8.02 14.10 -6.83
N SER A 57 -8.55 13.58 -5.75
CA SER A 57 -8.20 13.98 -4.39
C SER A 57 -8.20 12.75 -3.49
N VAL A 58 -7.67 12.90 -2.30
CA VAL A 58 -7.63 11.84 -1.30
C VAL A 58 -9.05 11.43 -0.93
N ALA A 59 -9.28 10.11 -0.87
CA ALA A 59 -10.59 9.60 -0.44
C ALA A 59 -10.88 10.01 1.00
N THR A 60 -12.12 10.42 1.24
CA THR A 60 -12.49 11.06 2.51
C THR A 60 -12.45 10.12 3.71
N GLU A 61 -12.56 8.83 3.51
CA GLU A 61 -12.62 7.88 4.61
C GLU A 61 -11.48 6.86 4.58
N ARG A 62 -10.41 7.16 3.85
CA ARG A 62 -9.31 6.22 3.80
C ARG A 62 -8.59 6.20 5.14
N THR A 63 -8.19 5.02 5.55
CA THR A 63 -7.38 4.79 6.74
C THR A 63 -5.97 4.35 6.39
N ALA A 64 -5.75 3.95 5.16
CA ALA A 64 -4.45 3.51 4.70
C ALA A 64 -4.29 3.75 3.21
N LEU A 65 -3.05 3.88 2.79
CA LEU A 65 -2.63 3.94 1.41
C LEU A 65 -1.71 2.76 1.15
N ILE A 66 -1.97 2.03 0.08
CA ILE A 66 -1.11 0.94 -0.35
C ILE A 66 -0.47 1.38 -1.66
N VAL A 67 0.85 1.25 -1.76
CA VAL A 67 1.61 1.64 -2.93
C VAL A 67 2.47 0.48 -3.37
N ARG A 68 2.39 0.13 -4.65
CA ARG A 68 3.26 -0.89 -5.25
C ARG A 68 4.10 -0.24 -6.33
N ASN A 69 5.40 -0.43 -6.27
CA ASN A 69 6.31 0.05 -7.30
C ASN A 69 6.35 -0.96 -8.45
N ASP A 70 5.77 -0.59 -9.57
CA ASP A 70 5.71 -1.43 -10.77
C ASP A 70 6.83 -1.13 -11.75
N GLY A 71 7.73 -0.21 -11.40
CA GLY A 71 8.82 0.21 -12.29
C GLY A 71 10.14 -0.46 -11.99
N ASP A 72 11.16 0.04 -12.63
CA ASP A 72 12.52 -0.49 -12.53
C ASP A 72 13.43 0.39 -11.68
N VAL A 73 12.93 1.49 -11.20
CA VAL A 73 13.69 2.43 -10.38
C VAL A 73 12.99 2.65 -9.04
N GLN A 74 13.76 3.11 -8.07
CA GLN A 74 13.22 3.45 -6.77
C GLN A 74 12.29 4.66 -6.90
N CYS A 75 11.23 4.67 -6.12
CA CYS A 75 10.45 5.87 -5.92
C CYS A 75 10.41 6.21 -4.43
N VAL A 76 10.04 7.42 -4.10
CA VAL A 76 9.92 7.87 -2.72
C VAL A 76 8.55 8.46 -2.47
N ILE A 77 8.05 8.27 -1.26
CA ILE A 77 6.80 8.84 -0.81
C ILE A 77 7.10 9.98 0.14
N LEU A 78 6.49 11.12 -0.12
CA LEU A 78 6.80 12.37 0.54
C LEU A 78 5.52 13.03 1.05
N PRO A 79 5.61 13.80 2.12
CA PRO A 79 4.49 14.64 2.52
C PRO A 79 4.32 15.78 1.51
N LYS A 80 3.17 16.44 1.59
CA LYS A 80 2.88 17.60 0.77
C LYS A 80 3.97 18.65 0.96
N ASN A 81 4.36 19.29 -0.12
CA ASN A 81 5.33 20.39 -0.12
C ASN A 81 6.78 19.99 0.16
N ALA A 82 7.08 18.72 0.27
CA ALA A 82 8.47 18.31 0.38
C ALA A 82 9.16 18.47 -0.97
N THR A 83 10.32 19.08 -0.96
CA THR A 83 11.15 19.28 -2.17
C THR A 83 12.35 18.37 -2.19
N ASP A 84 12.71 17.81 -1.03
CA ASP A 84 13.87 16.97 -0.88
C ASP A 84 13.45 15.52 -0.78
N VAL A 85 13.93 14.70 -1.70
CA VAL A 85 13.61 13.27 -1.73
C VAL A 85 14.35 12.46 -0.67
N ASP A 86 15.40 13.01 -0.11
CA ASP A 86 16.24 12.28 0.85
C ASP A 86 15.50 11.92 2.13
N GLY A 87 14.52 12.70 2.51
CA GLY A 87 13.71 12.42 3.68
C GLY A 87 12.49 11.57 3.40
N GLY A 88 12.29 11.12 2.17
CA GLY A 88 11.12 10.35 1.79
C GLY A 88 11.21 8.89 2.18
N LEU A 89 10.07 8.21 2.15
CA LEU A 89 10.01 6.78 2.37
C LEU A 89 10.28 6.07 1.03
N PRO A 90 11.39 5.32 0.92
CA PRO A 90 11.73 4.68 -0.34
C PRO A 90 10.88 3.44 -0.59
N VAL A 91 10.52 3.23 -1.85
CA VAL A 91 9.84 2.02 -2.31
C VAL A 91 10.65 1.45 -3.46
N GLU A 92 11.22 0.27 -3.23
CA GLU A 92 12.06 -0.38 -4.23
C GLU A 92 11.24 -1.01 -5.34
N PRO A 93 11.83 -1.26 -6.52
CA PRO A 93 11.12 -1.95 -7.60
C PRO A 93 10.51 -3.27 -7.12
N GLY A 94 9.24 -3.46 -7.42
CA GLY A 94 8.52 -4.66 -7.02
C GLY A 94 8.01 -4.66 -5.58
N GLN A 95 8.41 -3.70 -4.78
CA GLN A 95 7.97 -3.62 -3.39
C GLN A 95 6.55 -3.05 -3.30
N MET A 96 5.80 -3.56 -2.35
CA MET A 96 4.49 -3.02 -2.00
C MET A 96 4.51 -2.65 -0.53
N ILE A 97 4.06 -1.46 -0.20
CA ILE A 97 4.01 -1.00 1.18
C ILE A 97 2.62 -0.50 1.52
N ARG A 98 2.30 -0.58 2.79
CA ARG A 98 1.07 -0.02 3.34
C ARG A 98 1.44 1.09 4.32
N ILE A 99 0.80 2.23 4.17
CA ILE A 99 0.98 3.37 5.06
C ILE A 99 -0.36 3.65 5.73
N ASP A 100 -0.41 3.46 7.03
CA ASP A 100 -1.59 3.82 7.79
C ASP A 100 -1.62 5.33 7.98
N VAL A 101 -2.78 5.92 7.73
CA VAL A 101 -2.95 7.35 7.88
C VAL A 101 -3.94 7.61 9.00
N SER A 102 -3.60 8.56 9.85
CA SER A 102 -4.42 8.87 11.02
C SER A 102 -5.49 9.93 10.73
N SER A 103 -5.45 10.51 9.55
CA SER A 103 -6.38 11.55 9.16
C SER A 103 -6.61 11.50 7.66
N THR A 104 -7.84 11.68 7.25
CA THR A 104 -8.20 11.73 5.84
C THR A 104 -7.69 12.98 5.13
N SER A 105 -7.21 13.96 5.88
CA SER A 105 -6.65 15.18 5.31
C SER A 105 -5.18 15.05 4.95
N ILE A 106 -4.53 13.94 5.31
CA ILE A 106 -3.12 13.75 5.01
C ILE A 106 -2.97 13.42 3.54
N GLU A 107 -2.21 14.23 2.82
CA GLU A 107 -1.85 14.01 1.44
C GLU A 107 -0.43 13.49 1.36
N LEU A 108 -0.24 12.41 0.64
CA LEU A 108 1.08 11.85 0.36
C LEU A 108 1.34 11.93 -1.13
N TYR A 109 2.56 12.22 -1.49
CA TYR A 109 2.99 12.42 -2.86
C TYR A 109 4.10 11.44 -3.18
N GLY A 110 4.25 11.12 -4.45
CA GLY A 110 5.31 10.24 -4.91
C GLY A 110 6.18 10.90 -5.96
N ARG A 111 7.46 10.55 -5.95
CA ARG A 111 8.43 10.95 -6.97
C ARG A 111 9.32 9.77 -7.29
N SER A 112 9.75 9.69 -8.53
CA SER A 112 10.74 8.69 -8.92
C SER A 112 12.14 9.23 -8.75
N ILE A 113 13.10 8.30 -8.66
CA ILE A 113 14.52 8.64 -8.61
C ILE A 113 15.12 8.33 -9.98
N GLY A 114 15.43 9.38 -10.71
CA GLY A 114 16.06 9.28 -12.03
C GLY A 114 15.06 9.20 -13.17
N TYR A 115 14.53 8.03 -13.43
CA TYR A 115 13.61 7.80 -14.53
C TYR A 115 12.17 7.74 -14.04
N SER A 116 11.22 7.83 -14.96
CA SER A 116 9.82 7.67 -14.59
C SER A 116 9.57 6.28 -14.02
N CYS A 117 8.62 6.21 -13.08
CA CYS A 117 8.34 4.98 -12.36
C CYS A 117 6.82 4.80 -12.24
N PRO A 118 6.25 3.79 -12.89
CA PRO A 118 4.84 3.49 -12.68
C PRO A 118 4.62 2.86 -11.32
N VAL A 119 3.58 3.28 -10.66
CA VAL A 119 3.15 2.70 -9.38
C VAL A 119 1.67 2.44 -9.44
N THR A 120 1.20 1.50 -8.63
CA THR A 120 -0.22 1.30 -8.42
C THR A 120 -0.55 1.66 -6.98
N VAL A 121 -1.62 2.41 -6.79
CA VAL A 121 -2.05 2.84 -5.46
C VAL A 121 -3.46 2.35 -5.18
N TRP A 122 -3.72 2.03 -3.92
CA TRP A 122 -5.04 1.68 -3.41
C TRP A 122 -5.29 2.51 -2.16
N GLU A 123 -6.51 3.00 -2.05
CA GLU A 123 -6.97 3.68 -0.84
C GLU A 123 -7.91 2.76 -0.08
N VAL A 124 -7.62 2.50 1.17
CA VAL A 124 -8.36 1.57 2.01
C VAL A 124 -9.11 2.30 3.11
#